data_fad117c99b9ee0142306a6fa1d29d877
#
_entry.id   fad117c99b9ee0142306a6fa1d29d877
#
_cell.length_a   1.000
_cell.length_b   1.000
_cell.length_c   1.000
_cell.angle_alpha   90.00
_cell.angle_beta   90.00
_cell.angle_gamma   90.00
#
_symmetry.space_group_name_H-M   'P 1'
#
loop_
_entity.id
_entity.type
_entity.pdbx_description
1 polymer ?
#
loop_
_entity_poly.entity_id
_entity_poly.type
_entity_poly.pdbx_seq_one_letter_code
_entity_poly.pdbx_strand_id
1 'polypeptide(L)'
;MRRQLSLAFSIIVLACLVSLAVVSAENWPQWRGPMLNGISNEKNLPVKWSTEENVTWKLAMPDRSGSTPIIWDNLIFLNVADGTKATGTLSFWAVDRTKGTVLWKKPLGTGDHMMRKQNMSSPSPVTDGKTVWVLTGMGVLRAFDFKGNELWMRDIQKEYGKFGLNWGYGSSPLLYEDSLYVPVLHGMRTDDPSYLLKIDKATGKTIWRHERPTPAQMESPDAYITPAVLKNGNKTEIVLSGGDCVTGHDPATGKELWRAYGLNPQNIQFNRIVNSPIAFDGLIYAGSRGNPYMAVKAGGSGDITNTHIAWTFANGPDVPTPVTDGKYLYLV
;
A
#
# COMPACT_ATOMS: atom_id res chain seq x y z
N MET A 1 65.99 3.54 -13.33
CA MET A 1 64.83 3.78 -14.23
C MET A 1 63.76 2.70 -14.23
N ARG A 2 64.07 1.38 -14.25
CA ARG A 2 63.02 0.29 -14.30
C ARG A 2 62.13 0.20 -13.06
N ARG A 3 62.57 0.55 -11.85
CA ARG A 3 61.74 0.50 -10.63
C ARG A 3 60.71 1.65 -10.52
N GLN A 4 61.00 2.83 -11.08
CA GLN A 4 60.07 3.95 -11.06
C GLN A 4 58.93 3.81 -12.08
N LEU A 5 59.16 3.14 -13.21
CA LEU A 5 58.13 2.83 -14.19
C LEU A 5 57.12 1.78 -13.68
N SER A 6 57.59 0.83 -12.87
CA SER A 6 56.72 -0.21 -12.27
C SER A 6 55.74 0.38 -11.22
N LEU A 7 56.20 1.38 -10.44
CA LEU A 7 55.32 2.05 -9.45
C LEU A 7 54.27 2.93 -10.12
N ALA A 8 54.65 3.65 -11.19
CA ALA A 8 53.72 4.50 -11.92
C ALA A 8 52.60 3.69 -12.61
N PHE A 9 52.94 2.50 -13.16
CA PHE A 9 51.96 1.63 -13.79
C PHE A 9 51.00 1.00 -12.77
N SER A 10 51.45 0.65 -11.56
CA SER A 10 50.62 0.12 -10.48
C SER A 10 49.64 1.18 -9.92
N ILE A 11 50.06 2.44 -9.88
CA ILE A 11 49.19 3.55 -9.40
C ILE A 11 48.13 3.86 -10.45
N ILE A 12 48.40 3.78 -11.74
CA ILE A 12 47.41 4.02 -12.82
C ILE A 12 46.39 2.89 -12.86
N VAL A 13 46.78 1.63 -12.65
CA VAL A 13 45.86 0.50 -12.59
C VAL A 13 44.98 0.55 -11.33
N LEU A 14 45.50 1.07 -10.20
CA LEU A 14 44.72 1.25 -8.97
C LEU A 14 43.73 2.42 -9.08
N ALA A 15 44.06 3.47 -9.85
CA ALA A 15 43.15 4.60 -10.08
C ALA A 15 41.99 4.29 -11.05
N CYS A 16 42.14 3.28 -11.93
CA CYS A 16 41.07 2.83 -12.82
C CYS A 16 40.07 1.83 -12.16
N LEU A 17 40.35 1.39 -10.94
CA LEU A 17 39.42 0.60 -10.11
C LEU A 17 38.56 1.47 -9.20
N VAL A 18 38.43 2.76 -9.48
CA VAL A 18 37.28 3.54 -8.95
C VAL A 18 36.04 2.92 -9.58
N SER A 19 35.50 1.96 -8.88
CA SER A 19 34.20 1.34 -9.14
C SER A 19 33.22 2.44 -9.52
N LEU A 20 32.77 2.44 -10.75
CA LEU A 20 31.48 3.00 -11.12
C LEU A 20 30.47 2.31 -10.20
N ALA A 21 30.24 2.87 -9.03
CA ALA A 21 29.07 2.55 -8.24
C ALA A 21 27.90 2.89 -9.17
N VAL A 22 27.37 1.89 -9.85
CA VAL A 22 26.09 2.00 -10.54
C VAL A 22 25.13 2.39 -9.44
N VAL A 23 24.79 3.66 -9.34
CA VAL A 23 23.71 4.13 -8.47
C VAL A 23 22.46 3.49 -9.06
N SER A 24 22.14 2.29 -8.56
CA SER A 24 20.86 1.66 -8.86
C SER A 24 19.80 2.52 -8.25
N ALA A 25 18.85 2.96 -9.05
CA ALA A 25 17.70 3.70 -8.55
C ALA A 25 16.94 2.84 -7.53
N GLU A 26 16.36 3.49 -6.53
CA GLU A 26 15.68 2.85 -5.41
C GLU A 26 14.51 1.96 -5.89
N ASN A 27 14.40 0.77 -5.32
CA ASN A 27 13.24 -0.09 -5.51
C ASN A 27 12.03 0.48 -4.76
N TRP A 28 10.86 0.34 -5.36
CA TRP A 28 9.59 0.79 -4.77
C TRP A 28 8.64 -0.42 -4.66
N PRO A 29 8.82 -1.29 -3.64
CA PRO A 29 8.24 -2.64 -3.61
C PRO A 29 6.76 -2.68 -3.30
N GLN A 30 6.16 -1.61 -2.83
CA GLN A 30 4.75 -1.51 -2.47
C GLN A 30 4.30 -0.05 -2.42
N TRP A 31 2.99 0.19 -2.25
CA TRP A 31 2.35 1.49 -2.37
C TRP A 31 3.07 2.64 -1.64
N ARG A 32 3.59 2.42 -0.43
CA ARG A 32 4.31 3.44 0.36
C ARG A 32 5.83 3.29 0.30
N GLY A 33 6.34 2.54 -0.66
CA GLY A 33 7.77 2.33 -0.86
C GLY A 33 8.42 1.40 0.18
N PRO A 34 9.75 1.33 0.20
CA PRO A 34 10.49 0.37 1.02
C PRO A 34 10.35 0.63 2.53
N MET A 35 10.20 1.88 2.92
CA MET A 35 10.07 2.29 4.32
C MET A 35 8.61 2.43 4.78
N LEU A 36 7.63 2.13 3.93
CA LEU A 36 6.18 2.26 4.21
C LEU A 36 5.71 3.67 4.58
N ASN A 37 6.51 4.69 4.30
CA ASN A 37 6.27 6.07 4.69
C ASN A 37 6.01 7.02 3.51
N GLY A 38 6.17 6.56 2.26
CA GLY A 38 6.00 7.36 1.05
C GLY A 38 7.17 8.28 0.73
N ILE A 39 8.34 8.05 1.34
CA ILE A 39 9.56 8.84 1.13
C ILE A 39 10.56 8.03 0.32
N SER A 40 11.19 8.67 -0.65
CA SER A 40 12.33 8.14 -1.40
C SER A 40 13.62 8.82 -0.96
N ASN A 41 14.71 8.05 -0.94
CA ASN A 41 16.07 8.56 -0.69
C ASN A 41 16.77 9.05 -1.96
N GLU A 42 16.09 8.99 -3.11
CA GLU A 42 16.63 9.44 -4.40
C GLU A 42 17.05 10.90 -4.36
N LYS A 43 18.17 11.21 -5.03
CA LYS A 43 18.74 12.55 -5.14
C LYS A 43 18.64 13.05 -6.58
N ASN A 44 18.74 14.35 -6.77
CA ASN A 44 18.78 15.00 -8.07
C ASN A 44 17.54 14.69 -8.95
N LEU A 45 16.38 14.59 -8.32
CA LEU A 45 15.13 14.39 -9.04
C LEU A 45 14.82 15.61 -9.92
N PRO A 46 14.22 15.43 -11.10
CA PRO A 46 13.82 16.54 -11.95
C PRO A 46 12.75 17.37 -11.23
N VAL A 47 12.96 18.69 -11.17
CA VAL A 47 12.00 19.64 -10.58
C VAL A 47 11.07 20.25 -11.65
N LYS A 48 11.35 19.97 -12.91
CA LYS A 48 10.52 20.35 -14.05
C LYS A 48 10.39 19.17 -14.99
N TRP A 49 9.19 18.96 -15.52
CA TRP A 49 8.93 17.99 -16.57
C TRP A 49 7.73 18.46 -17.39
N SER A 50 7.71 18.06 -18.66
CA SER A 50 6.60 18.27 -19.59
C SER A 50 6.39 17.03 -20.43
N THR A 51 5.57 17.10 -21.45
CA THR A 51 5.41 15.99 -22.40
C THR A 51 6.69 15.66 -23.18
N GLU A 52 7.69 16.55 -23.17
CA GLU A 52 8.92 16.46 -23.99
C GLU A 52 10.18 16.64 -23.15
N GLU A 53 10.07 17.17 -21.93
CA GLU A 53 11.20 17.44 -21.05
C GLU A 53 11.22 16.45 -19.87
N ASN A 54 12.38 15.81 -19.63
CA ASN A 54 12.59 14.86 -18.53
C ASN A 54 11.64 13.66 -18.54
N VAL A 55 11.13 13.27 -19.72
CA VAL A 55 10.32 12.08 -19.95
C VAL A 55 11.06 11.16 -20.92
N THR A 56 11.52 10.01 -20.41
CA THR A 56 12.28 9.03 -21.20
C THR A 56 11.38 8.25 -22.17
N TRP A 57 10.19 7.87 -21.73
CA TRP A 57 9.22 7.13 -22.53
C TRP A 57 7.79 7.34 -22.00
N LYS A 58 6.81 6.97 -22.81
CA LYS A 58 5.38 7.00 -22.48
C LYS A 58 4.76 5.66 -22.87
N LEU A 59 3.93 5.09 -22.01
CA LEU A 59 3.15 3.90 -22.28
C LEU A 59 1.66 4.25 -22.21
N ALA A 60 0.96 4.08 -23.34
CA ALA A 60 -0.49 4.26 -23.37
C ALA A 60 -1.17 3.13 -22.59
N MET A 61 -2.04 3.50 -21.67
CA MET A 61 -2.82 2.56 -20.86
C MET A 61 -4.24 2.46 -21.40
N PRO A 62 -4.90 1.29 -21.33
CA PRO A 62 -6.24 1.11 -21.87
C PRO A 62 -7.31 1.91 -21.10
N ASP A 63 -7.16 2.04 -19.78
CA ASP A 63 -8.04 2.84 -18.94
C ASP A 63 -7.28 3.36 -17.71
N ARG A 64 -7.94 4.17 -16.89
CA ARG A 64 -7.41 4.68 -15.63
C ARG A 64 -7.32 3.58 -14.57
N SER A 65 -6.38 3.70 -13.64
CA SER A 65 -6.28 2.89 -12.44
C SER A 65 -5.90 3.75 -11.24
N GLY A 66 -6.40 3.41 -10.07
CA GLY A 66 -5.96 4.00 -8.80
C GLY A 66 -4.71 3.32 -8.22
N SER A 67 -4.24 2.26 -8.85
CA SER A 67 -3.07 1.50 -8.41
C SER A 67 -1.77 2.30 -8.57
N THR A 68 -0.94 2.29 -7.54
CA THR A 68 0.45 2.76 -7.66
C THR A 68 1.30 1.67 -8.30
N PRO A 69 2.04 2.00 -9.37
CA PRO A 69 3.03 1.09 -9.93
C PRO A 69 4.10 0.75 -8.89
N ILE A 70 4.53 -0.51 -8.82
CA ILE A 70 5.69 -0.89 -8.01
C ILE A 70 6.88 -1.17 -8.90
N ILE A 71 8.08 -0.96 -8.34
CA ILE A 71 9.34 -1.04 -9.07
C ILE A 71 10.29 -1.96 -8.34
N TRP A 72 10.90 -2.89 -9.10
CA TRP A 72 12.02 -3.68 -8.62
C TRP A 72 13.04 -3.85 -9.73
N ASP A 73 14.25 -3.35 -9.50
CA ASP A 73 15.33 -3.29 -10.49
C ASP A 73 14.86 -2.67 -11.81
N ASN A 74 14.86 -3.43 -12.90
CA ASN A 74 14.43 -2.98 -14.22
C ASN A 74 12.97 -3.31 -14.56
N LEU A 75 12.15 -3.68 -13.58
CA LEU A 75 10.75 -4.05 -13.79
C LEU A 75 9.81 -3.07 -13.10
N ILE A 76 8.73 -2.74 -13.81
CA ILE A 76 7.58 -2.03 -13.27
C ILE A 76 6.38 -2.98 -13.36
N PHE A 77 5.64 -3.15 -12.25
CA PHE A 77 4.44 -3.96 -12.22
C PHE A 77 3.21 -3.09 -12.03
N LEU A 78 2.16 -3.37 -12.81
CA LEU A 78 0.94 -2.56 -12.90
C LEU A 78 -0.31 -3.43 -12.79
N ASN A 79 -1.25 -3.03 -11.95
CA ASN A 79 -2.62 -3.55 -11.96
C ASN A 79 -3.44 -2.69 -12.96
N VAL A 80 -3.96 -3.30 -14.00
CA VAL A 80 -4.53 -2.62 -15.17
C VAL A 80 -5.97 -3.03 -15.39
N ALA A 81 -6.83 -2.04 -15.60
CA ALA A 81 -8.20 -2.23 -16.10
C ALA A 81 -8.25 -1.98 -17.62
N ASP A 82 -9.01 -2.79 -18.32
CA ASP A 82 -9.32 -2.63 -19.73
C ASP A 82 -10.84 -2.62 -19.90
N GLY A 83 -11.37 -1.42 -20.06
CA GLY A 83 -12.80 -1.16 -20.16
C GLY A 83 -13.45 -0.80 -18.81
N THR A 84 -14.50 0.02 -18.91
CA THR A 84 -15.15 0.68 -17.77
C THR A 84 -16.47 0.03 -17.35
N LYS A 85 -16.81 -1.11 -17.92
CA LYS A 85 -18.10 -1.78 -17.71
C LYS A 85 -17.94 -3.08 -16.94
N ALA A 86 -19.05 -3.63 -16.45
CA ALA A 86 -19.08 -4.92 -15.77
C ALA A 86 -18.48 -6.10 -16.57
N THR A 87 -18.30 -5.94 -17.88
CA THR A 87 -17.63 -6.87 -18.79
C THR A 87 -16.15 -6.53 -19.03
N GLY A 88 -15.65 -5.44 -18.47
CA GLY A 88 -14.23 -5.08 -18.56
C GLY A 88 -13.34 -6.14 -17.95
N THR A 89 -12.09 -6.18 -18.38
CA THR A 89 -11.09 -7.14 -17.93
C THR A 89 -10.08 -6.48 -17.01
N LEU A 90 -9.57 -7.26 -16.08
CA LEU A 90 -8.46 -6.89 -15.20
C LEU A 90 -7.23 -7.70 -15.60
N SER A 91 -6.09 -7.06 -15.67
CA SER A 91 -4.84 -7.71 -16.04
C SER A 91 -3.66 -7.15 -15.24
N PHE A 92 -2.63 -7.97 -15.10
CA PHE A 92 -1.38 -7.61 -14.44
C PHE A 92 -0.27 -7.54 -15.48
N TRP A 93 0.46 -6.43 -15.50
CA TRP A 93 1.49 -6.17 -16.49
C TRP A 93 2.85 -6.04 -15.83
N ALA A 94 3.88 -6.59 -16.50
CA ALA A 94 5.26 -6.21 -16.25
C ALA A 94 5.78 -5.39 -17.43
N VAL A 95 6.47 -4.31 -17.10
CA VAL A 95 7.00 -3.33 -18.06
C VAL A 95 8.50 -3.19 -17.81
N ASP A 96 9.27 -3.12 -18.88
CA ASP A 96 10.70 -2.76 -18.83
C ASP A 96 10.83 -1.29 -18.42
N ARG A 97 11.50 -1.03 -17.31
CA ARG A 97 11.64 0.32 -16.74
C ARG A 97 12.41 1.27 -17.65
N THR A 98 13.41 0.76 -18.38
CA THR A 98 14.27 1.60 -19.24
C THR A 98 13.64 1.91 -20.58
N LYS A 99 12.85 0.97 -21.12
CA LYS A 99 12.28 1.07 -22.47
C LYS A 99 10.80 1.43 -22.50
N GLY A 100 10.08 1.27 -21.40
CA GLY A 100 8.63 1.43 -21.35
C GLY A 100 7.85 0.37 -22.14
N THR A 101 8.48 -0.75 -22.50
CA THR A 101 7.87 -1.84 -23.26
C THR A 101 7.24 -2.87 -22.35
N VAL A 102 6.05 -3.34 -22.69
CA VAL A 102 5.37 -4.40 -21.94
C VAL A 102 6.08 -5.73 -22.21
N LEU A 103 6.56 -6.37 -21.15
CA LEU A 103 7.22 -7.68 -21.21
C LEU A 103 6.22 -8.83 -21.20
N TRP A 104 5.21 -8.74 -20.34
CA TRP A 104 4.12 -9.70 -20.28
C TRP A 104 2.85 -9.08 -19.68
N LYS A 105 1.70 -9.71 -19.99
CA LYS A 105 0.39 -9.42 -19.44
C LYS A 105 -0.24 -10.70 -18.95
N LYS A 106 -0.84 -10.69 -17.76
CA LYS A 106 -1.52 -11.84 -17.18
C LYS A 106 -2.97 -11.46 -16.85
N PRO A 107 -3.96 -12.25 -17.26
CA PRO A 107 -5.36 -12.00 -16.90
C PRO A 107 -5.55 -12.19 -15.40
N LEU A 108 -6.28 -11.26 -14.77
CA LEU A 108 -6.68 -11.35 -13.37
C LEU A 108 -8.17 -11.69 -13.20
N GLY A 109 -8.98 -11.48 -14.23
CA GLY A 109 -10.40 -11.76 -14.23
C GLY A 109 -11.20 -10.77 -15.06
N THR A 110 -12.52 -10.93 -15.00
CA THR A 110 -13.52 -10.04 -15.61
C THR A 110 -14.34 -9.36 -14.52
N GLY A 111 -15.14 -8.36 -14.90
CA GLY A 111 -16.03 -7.67 -13.96
C GLY A 111 -15.39 -6.42 -13.38
N ASP A 112 -14.60 -5.70 -14.18
CA ASP A 112 -14.18 -4.35 -13.79
C ASP A 112 -15.40 -3.44 -13.69
N HIS A 113 -15.83 -3.19 -12.45
CA HIS A 113 -16.86 -2.23 -12.16
C HIS A 113 -16.21 -0.87 -11.96
N MET A 114 -16.36 0.01 -12.96
CA MET A 114 -15.99 1.40 -12.73
C MET A 114 -17.02 2.06 -11.82
N MET A 115 -16.62 2.28 -10.59
CA MET A 115 -17.30 3.21 -9.70
C MET A 115 -16.91 4.65 -10.07
N ARG A 116 -17.74 5.63 -9.68
CA ARG A 116 -17.45 7.04 -9.98
C ARG A 116 -16.04 7.48 -9.59
N LYS A 117 -15.48 6.92 -8.52
CA LYS A 117 -14.21 7.35 -7.92
C LYS A 117 -13.05 6.40 -8.18
N GLN A 118 -13.32 5.13 -8.42
CA GLN A 118 -12.32 4.08 -8.62
C GLN A 118 -12.86 2.92 -9.46
N ASN A 119 -11.99 2.00 -9.82
CA ASN A 119 -12.34 0.74 -10.45
C ASN A 119 -11.64 -0.44 -9.74
N MET A 120 -11.86 -1.65 -10.22
CA MET A 120 -11.40 -2.87 -9.55
C MET A 120 -9.88 -3.13 -9.72
N SER A 121 -9.15 -2.29 -10.45
CA SER A 121 -7.69 -2.31 -10.50
C SER A 121 -7.02 -1.38 -9.48
N SER A 122 -7.79 -0.74 -8.59
CA SER A 122 -7.28 0.24 -7.63
C SER A 122 -6.28 -0.29 -6.60
N PRO A 123 -6.36 -1.54 -6.09
CA PRO A 123 -5.35 -2.05 -5.18
C PRO A 123 -3.96 -2.10 -5.83
N SER A 124 -2.95 -1.57 -5.15
CA SER A 124 -1.57 -1.58 -5.62
C SER A 124 -0.91 -2.94 -5.37
N PRO A 125 -0.10 -3.47 -6.28
CA PRO A 125 0.64 -4.69 -6.07
C PRO A 125 1.76 -4.51 -5.04
N VAL A 126 2.36 -5.64 -4.59
CA VAL A 126 3.52 -5.66 -3.69
C VAL A 126 4.53 -6.71 -4.15
N THR A 127 5.81 -6.54 -3.81
CA THR A 127 6.87 -7.50 -4.16
C THR A 127 7.96 -7.59 -3.09
N ASP A 128 8.61 -8.75 -3.00
CA ASP A 128 9.79 -8.99 -2.18
C ASP A 128 11.09 -9.13 -3.01
N GLY A 129 11.01 -8.82 -4.31
CA GLY A 129 12.14 -8.95 -5.24
C GLY A 129 12.26 -10.31 -5.92
N LYS A 130 11.37 -11.25 -5.61
CA LYS A 130 11.33 -12.59 -6.25
C LYS A 130 9.91 -12.93 -6.72
N THR A 131 8.95 -12.62 -5.89
CA THR A 131 7.52 -12.82 -6.13
C THR A 131 6.81 -11.47 -6.13
N VAL A 132 5.78 -11.35 -6.93
CA VAL A 132 4.88 -10.20 -6.94
C VAL A 132 3.47 -10.67 -6.68
N TRP A 133 2.78 -9.96 -5.79
CA TRP A 133 1.39 -10.23 -5.42
C TRP A 133 0.51 -9.09 -5.88
N VAL A 134 -0.62 -9.43 -6.47
CA VAL A 134 -1.62 -8.47 -6.94
C VAL A 134 -3.00 -8.87 -6.43
N LEU A 135 -3.68 -7.90 -5.83
CA LEU A 135 -5.07 -8.00 -5.40
C LEU A 135 -5.94 -7.15 -6.32
N THR A 136 -7.11 -7.64 -6.70
CA THR A 136 -8.11 -6.86 -7.43
C THR A 136 -9.24 -6.44 -6.50
N GLY A 137 -9.97 -5.39 -6.86
CA GLY A 137 -11.20 -5.01 -6.16
C GLY A 137 -12.31 -6.07 -6.23
N MET A 138 -12.16 -7.07 -7.13
CA MET A 138 -13.02 -8.25 -7.20
C MET A 138 -12.65 -9.32 -6.17
N GLY A 139 -11.62 -9.12 -5.34
CA GLY A 139 -11.18 -10.05 -4.30
C GLY A 139 -10.26 -11.17 -4.79
N VAL A 140 -9.82 -11.14 -6.05
CA VAL A 140 -8.85 -12.09 -6.58
C VAL A 140 -7.44 -11.66 -6.20
N LEU A 141 -6.76 -12.49 -5.42
CA LEU A 141 -5.36 -12.32 -5.01
C LEU A 141 -4.51 -13.38 -5.71
N ARG A 142 -3.49 -12.95 -6.43
CA ARG A 142 -2.57 -13.85 -7.17
C ARG A 142 -1.11 -13.54 -6.86
N ALA A 143 -0.30 -14.59 -6.89
CA ALA A 143 1.16 -14.50 -6.81
C ALA A 143 1.78 -14.96 -8.14
N PHE A 144 2.77 -14.20 -8.60
CA PHE A 144 3.54 -14.53 -9.80
C PHE A 144 5.04 -14.43 -9.52
N ASP A 145 5.83 -15.24 -10.19
CA ASP A 145 7.25 -14.94 -10.32
C ASP A 145 7.47 -13.76 -11.29
N PHE A 146 8.70 -13.26 -11.38
CA PHE A 146 9.00 -12.12 -12.26
C PHE A 146 8.92 -12.44 -13.76
N LYS A 147 8.86 -13.72 -14.14
CA LYS A 147 8.61 -14.17 -15.52
C LYS A 147 7.11 -14.26 -15.83
N GLY A 148 6.25 -14.02 -14.83
CA GLY A 148 4.81 -14.07 -14.96
C GLY A 148 4.23 -15.50 -14.85
N ASN A 149 4.96 -16.46 -14.30
CA ASN A 149 4.38 -17.75 -13.96
C ASN A 149 3.58 -17.61 -12.67
N GLU A 150 2.31 -18.06 -12.68
CA GLU A 150 1.45 -18.05 -11.51
C GLU A 150 1.95 -19.09 -10.50
N LEU A 151 2.11 -18.67 -9.25
CA LEU A 151 2.54 -19.53 -8.16
C LEU A 151 1.34 -20.04 -7.36
N TRP A 152 0.38 -19.17 -7.08
CA TRP A 152 -0.87 -19.49 -6.43
C TRP A 152 -1.93 -18.40 -6.66
N MET A 153 -3.21 -18.73 -6.43
CA MET A 153 -4.36 -17.85 -6.55
C MET A 153 -5.37 -18.11 -5.44
N ARG A 154 -6.03 -17.03 -5.00
CA ARG A 154 -7.17 -17.09 -4.07
C ARG A 154 -8.28 -16.15 -4.51
N ASP A 155 -9.48 -16.50 -4.18
CA ASP A 155 -10.67 -15.67 -4.29
C ASP A 155 -11.20 -15.37 -2.89
N ILE A 156 -10.83 -14.23 -2.37
CA ILE A 156 -11.11 -13.82 -0.98
C ILE A 156 -12.62 -13.66 -0.75
N GLN A 157 -13.35 -13.15 -1.76
CA GLN A 157 -14.81 -13.00 -1.64
C GLN A 157 -15.53 -14.34 -1.62
N LYS A 158 -15.04 -15.31 -2.39
CA LYS A 158 -15.61 -16.68 -2.38
C LYS A 158 -15.37 -17.37 -1.04
N GLU A 159 -14.26 -17.09 -0.39
CA GLU A 159 -13.86 -17.74 0.86
C GLU A 159 -14.45 -17.08 2.11
N TYR A 160 -14.61 -15.76 2.12
CA TYR A 160 -14.95 -14.99 3.32
C TYR A 160 -16.12 -14.02 3.17
N GLY A 161 -16.87 -14.09 2.10
CA GLY A 161 -18.00 -13.22 1.84
C GLY A 161 -17.68 -12.01 0.97
N LYS A 162 -18.71 -11.35 0.50
CA LYS A 162 -18.62 -10.23 -0.44
C LYS A 162 -17.96 -8.99 0.19
N PHE A 163 -17.19 -8.26 -0.59
CA PHE A 163 -16.71 -6.95 -0.22
C PHE A 163 -17.84 -5.92 -0.31
N GLY A 164 -18.43 -5.60 0.82
CA GLY A 164 -19.65 -4.76 0.92
C GLY A 164 -19.37 -3.27 1.06
N LEU A 165 -18.35 -2.72 0.39
CA LEU A 165 -18.06 -1.29 0.38
C LEU A 165 -18.92 -0.55 -0.65
N ASN A 166 -19.29 0.68 -0.34
CA ASN A 166 -20.15 1.51 -1.19
C ASN A 166 -19.50 1.83 -2.56
N TRP A 167 -18.19 2.09 -2.58
CA TRP A 167 -17.45 2.50 -3.78
C TRP A 167 -16.59 1.38 -4.38
N GLY A 168 -16.81 0.12 -4.01
CA GLY A 168 -15.97 -1.01 -4.37
C GLY A 168 -14.69 -1.09 -3.52
N TYR A 169 -13.98 -2.19 -3.60
CA TYR A 169 -12.78 -2.43 -2.81
C TYR A 169 -11.55 -1.81 -3.46
N GLY A 170 -10.81 -0.98 -2.72
CA GLY A 170 -9.62 -0.27 -3.20
C GLY A 170 -8.38 -0.39 -2.30
N SER A 171 -8.48 -1.12 -1.19
CA SER A 171 -7.35 -1.29 -0.25
C SER A 171 -6.24 -2.14 -0.87
N SER A 172 -4.99 -1.69 -0.71
CA SER A 172 -3.83 -2.48 -1.13
C SER A 172 -3.45 -3.48 -0.03
N PRO A 173 -2.92 -4.66 -0.38
CA PRO A 173 -2.28 -5.52 0.61
C PRO A 173 -1.03 -4.85 1.16
N LEU A 174 -0.74 -5.10 2.43
CA LEU A 174 0.55 -4.77 3.03
C LEU A 174 1.43 -6.01 3.01
N LEU A 175 2.62 -5.92 2.44
CA LEU A 175 3.66 -6.94 2.60
C LEU A 175 4.55 -6.56 3.79
N TYR A 176 4.56 -7.40 4.81
CA TYR A 176 5.45 -7.24 5.94
C TYR A 176 6.00 -8.60 6.37
N GLU A 177 7.34 -8.71 6.39
CA GLU A 177 8.07 -9.96 6.63
C GLU A 177 7.63 -11.08 5.66
N ASP A 178 7.17 -12.20 6.19
CA ASP A 178 6.74 -13.36 5.39
C ASP A 178 5.24 -13.42 5.14
N SER A 179 4.53 -12.30 5.27
CA SER A 179 3.07 -12.27 5.23
C SER A 179 2.50 -11.10 4.46
N LEU A 180 1.33 -11.36 3.86
CA LEU A 180 0.46 -10.35 3.32
C LEU A 180 -0.66 -10.08 4.33
N TYR A 181 -0.95 -8.80 4.56
CA TYR A 181 -2.08 -8.37 5.38
C TYR A 181 -3.11 -7.70 4.47
N VAL A 182 -4.33 -8.23 4.47
CA VAL A 182 -5.44 -7.77 3.63
C VAL A 182 -6.57 -7.27 4.54
N PRO A 183 -6.79 -5.95 4.63
CA PRO A 183 -7.91 -5.39 5.38
C PRO A 183 -9.18 -5.44 4.55
N VAL A 184 -10.27 -5.96 5.10
CA VAL A 184 -11.61 -5.88 4.52
C VAL A 184 -12.50 -5.15 5.52
N LEU A 185 -12.62 -3.85 5.33
CA LEU A 185 -13.35 -2.94 6.22
C LEU A 185 -14.56 -2.42 5.46
N HIS A 186 -15.74 -2.91 5.80
CA HIS A 186 -16.95 -2.72 5.05
C HIS A 186 -18.20 -2.73 5.96
N GLY A 187 -19.35 -2.35 5.43
CA GLY A 187 -20.60 -2.37 6.17
C GLY A 187 -21.76 -1.73 5.42
N MET A 188 -21.49 -0.85 4.44
CA MET A 188 -22.59 -0.18 3.72
C MET A 188 -23.49 -1.14 2.93
N ARG A 189 -22.93 -2.24 2.40
CA ARG A 189 -23.62 -3.16 1.51
C ARG A 189 -23.59 -4.62 1.96
N THR A 190 -23.24 -4.86 3.21
CA THR A 190 -23.21 -6.20 3.82
C THR A 190 -23.27 -6.10 5.34
N ASP A 191 -23.87 -7.11 5.95
CA ASP A 191 -23.87 -7.32 7.41
C ASP A 191 -22.71 -8.23 7.84
N ASP A 192 -21.90 -8.73 6.90
CA ASP A 192 -20.73 -9.53 7.21
C ASP A 192 -19.71 -8.66 8.00
N PRO A 193 -19.02 -9.23 9.01
CA PRO A 193 -18.10 -8.47 9.83
C PRO A 193 -16.87 -8.03 9.04
N SER A 194 -16.42 -6.79 9.28
CA SER A 194 -15.10 -6.32 8.86
C SER A 194 -14.01 -7.18 9.48
N TYR A 195 -12.88 -7.38 8.76
CA TYR A 195 -11.79 -8.22 9.24
C TYR A 195 -10.42 -7.78 8.70
N LEU A 196 -9.37 -8.23 9.38
CA LEU A 196 -7.99 -8.26 8.89
C LEU A 196 -7.60 -9.72 8.65
N LEU A 197 -7.03 -9.99 7.47
CA LEU A 197 -6.57 -11.30 7.05
C LEU A 197 -5.05 -11.30 6.95
N LYS A 198 -4.39 -12.28 7.58
CA LYS A 198 -2.96 -12.56 7.39
C LYS A 198 -2.78 -13.82 6.56
N ILE A 199 -1.99 -13.71 5.51
CA ILE A 199 -1.76 -14.76 4.51
C ILE A 199 -0.25 -15.04 4.44
N ASP A 200 0.14 -16.30 4.48
CA ASP A 200 1.51 -16.72 4.17
C ASP A 200 1.84 -16.38 2.71
N LYS A 201 2.86 -15.55 2.49
CA LYS A 201 3.16 -15.03 1.17
C LYS A 201 3.63 -16.10 0.18
N ALA A 202 4.26 -17.18 0.66
CA ALA A 202 4.80 -18.23 -0.19
C ALA A 202 3.73 -19.20 -0.69
N THR A 203 2.78 -19.54 0.17
CA THR A 203 1.77 -20.56 -0.09
C THR A 203 0.37 -20.04 -0.37
N GLY A 204 0.11 -18.77 -0.07
CA GLY A 204 -1.21 -18.18 -0.13
C GLY A 204 -2.16 -18.65 0.99
N LYS A 205 -1.73 -19.50 1.93
CA LYS A 205 -2.59 -20.01 3.00
C LYS A 205 -2.88 -18.94 4.04
N THR A 206 -4.11 -18.94 4.55
CA THR A 206 -4.46 -18.09 5.70
C THR A 206 -3.72 -18.56 6.95
N ILE A 207 -3.01 -17.64 7.59
CA ILE A 207 -2.41 -17.84 8.90
C ILE A 207 -3.45 -17.57 9.97
N TRP A 208 -4.14 -16.42 9.88
CA TRP A 208 -5.28 -16.06 10.72
C TRP A 208 -6.19 -15.06 10.02
N ARG A 209 -7.45 -15.00 10.46
CA ARG A 209 -8.46 -14.00 10.14
C ARG A 209 -8.99 -13.45 11.46
N HIS A 210 -8.91 -12.15 11.65
CA HIS A 210 -9.41 -11.49 12.86
C HIS A 210 -10.52 -10.52 12.51
N GLU A 211 -11.71 -10.75 13.09
CA GLU A 211 -12.85 -9.85 12.95
C GLU A 211 -12.62 -8.56 13.70
N ARG A 212 -13.05 -7.44 13.09
CA ARG A 212 -12.87 -6.10 13.63
C ARG A 212 -14.21 -5.38 13.75
N PRO A 213 -15.03 -5.74 14.74
CA PRO A 213 -16.31 -5.10 14.96
C PRO A 213 -16.14 -3.65 15.42
N THR A 214 -17.02 -2.77 14.94
CA THR A 214 -17.11 -1.37 15.36
C THR A 214 -18.58 -0.97 15.50
N PRO A 215 -18.89 0.07 16.29
CA PRO A 215 -20.26 0.56 16.41
C PRO A 215 -20.70 1.44 15.22
N ALA A 216 -19.82 1.70 14.28
CA ALA A 216 -20.07 2.52 13.11
C ALA A 216 -21.21 1.96 12.26
N GLN A 217 -21.99 2.85 11.63
CA GLN A 217 -23.19 2.50 10.88
C GLN A 217 -23.16 3.08 9.47
N MET A 218 -23.98 2.54 8.59
CA MET A 218 -24.12 2.94 7.19
C MET A 218 -22.78 2.87 6.43
N GLU A 219 -22.29 3.98 5.85
CA GLU A 219 -21.00 4.04 5.14
C GLU A 219 -19.81 4.23 6.09
N SER A 220 -20.04 4.54 7.36
CA SER A 220 -18.96 4.81 8.31
C SER A 220 -18.05 3.58 8.58
N PRO A 221 -18.51 2.31 8.53
CA PRO A 221 -17.64 1.15 8.59
C PRO A 221 -16.68 1.02 7.40
N ASP A 222 -17.05 1.56 6.21
CA ASP A 222 -16.27 1.41 4.99
C ASP A 222 -14.93 2.14 5.10
N ALA A 223 -13.84 1.41 4.84
CA ALA A 223 -12.52 2.02 4.74
C ALA A 223 -11.72 1.43 3.58
N TYR A 224 -10.98 2.31 2.91
CA TYR A 224 -10.24 2.02 1.66
C TYR A 224 -8.73 2.09 1.91
N ILE A 225 -8.31 1.82 3.13
CA ILE A 225 -6.97 2.03 3.63
C ILE A 225 -6.04 0.85 3.33
N THR A 226 -4.75 1.14 3.25
CA THR A 226 -3.69 0.14 3.37
C THR A 226 -3.18 0.17 4.82
N PRO A 227 -2.97 -1.00 5.47
CA PRO A 227 -2.46 -1.04 6.83
C PRO A 227 -1.08 -0.39 6.97
N ALA A 228 -0.80 0.19 8.14
CA ALA A 228 0.54 0.67 8.49
C ALA A 228 1.24 -0.31 9.44
N VAL A 229 2.57 -0.27 9.46
CA VAL A 229 3.40 -0.98 10.43
C VAL A 229 3.89 0.02 11.46
N LEU A 230 3.50 -0.16 12.71
CA LEU A 230 3.99 0.60 13.85
C LEU A 230 5.10 -0.18 14.54
N LYS A 231 6.28 0.45 14.66
CA LYS A 231 7.37 -0.05 15.49
C LYS A 231 7.46 0.79 16.75
N ASN A 232 7.37 0.14 17.91
CA ASN A 232 7.48 0.77 19.23
C ASN A 232 8.44 -0.05 20.10
N GLY A 233 9.70 0.37 20.14
CA GLY A 233 10.79 -0.43 20.71
C GLY A 233 10.90 -1.78 19.99
N ASN A 234 10.83 -2.87 20.75
CA ASN A 234 10.90 -4.24 20.22
C ASN A 234 9.53 -4.80 19.78
N LYS A 235 8.45 -4.01 19.88
CA LYS A 235 7.11 -4.43 19.50
C LYS A 235 6.77 -3.91 18.09
N THR A 236 6.16 -4.78 17.32
CA THR A 236 5.57 -4.42 16.02
C THR A 236 4.06 -4.61 16.10
N GLU A 237 3.31 -3.69 15.52
CA GLU A 237 1.85 -3.75 15.46
C GLU A 237 1.39 -3.42 14.04
N ILE A 238 0.31 -4.06 13.59
CA ILE A 238 -0.37 -3.70 12.34
C ILE A 238 -1.50 -2.75 12.67
N VAL A 239 -1.46 -1.57 12.07
CA VAL A 239 -2.40 -0.48 12.38
C VAL A 239 -3.41 -0.32 11.26
N LEU A 240 -4.68 -0.20 11.63
CA LEU A 240 -5.81 0.05 10.75
C LEU A 240 -6.55 1.32 11.19
N SER A 241 -7.13 2.04 10.24
CA SER A 241 -8.14 3.08 10.48
C SER A 241 -9.42 2.73 9.71
N GLY A 242 -10.56 2.79 10.36
CA GLY A 242 -11.86 2.44 9.79
C GLY A 242 -12.91 2.30 10.85
N GLY A 243 -14.19 2.43 10.51
CA GLY A 243 -15.27 2.30 11.48
C GLY A 243 -15.11 3.26 12.66
N ASP A 244 -14.78 4.52 12.37
CA ASP A 244 -14.66 5.64 13.31
C ASP A 244 -13.50 5.56 14.31
N CYS A 245 -12.60 4.57 14.17
CA CYS A 245 -11.48 4.38 15.08
C CYS A 245 -10.18 3.93 14.38
N VAL A 246 -9.09 4.10 15.10
CA VAL A 246 -7.78 3.49 14.79
C VAL A 246 -7.57 2.31 15.72
N THR A 247 -7.02 1.21 15.21
CA THR A 247 -6.73 0.00 15.98
C THR A 247 -5.33 -0.51 15.72
N GLY A 248 -4.67 -1.03 16.75
CA GLY A 248 -3.40 -1.75 16.66
C GLY A 248 -3.60 -3.23 16.91
N HIS A 249 -2.97 -4.06 16.08
CA HIS A 249 -3.11 -5.51 16.11
C HIS A 249 -1.77 -6.20 16.26
N ASP A 250 -1.74 -7.27 17.03
CA ASP A 250 -0.60 -8.18 17.13
C ASP A 250 -0.39 -8.90 15.79
N PRO A 251 0.77 -8.76 15.14
CA PRO A 251 1.02 -9.41 13.86
C PRO A 251 1.10 -10.95 13.97
N ALA A 252 1.36 -11.51 15.13
CA ALA A 252 1.43 -12.95 15.32
C ALA A 252 0.04 -13.61 15.37
N THR A 253 -0.91 -12.99 16.08
CA THR A 253 -2.22 -13.56 16.39
C THR A 253 -3.40 -12.86 15.73
N GLY A 254 -3.22 -11.65 15.23
CA GLY A 254 -4.28 -10.78 14.73
C GLY A 254 -5.08 -10.07 15.82
N LYS A 255 -4.86 -10.45 17.10
CA LYS A 255 -5.60 -9.87 18.23
C LYS A 255 -5.47 -8.36 18.26
N GLU A 256 -6.59 -7.69 18.41
CA GLU A 256 -6.61 -6.26 18.67
C GLU A 256 -5.99 -5.99 20.05
N LEU A 257 -4.98 -5.15 20.09
CA LEU A 257 -4.26 -4.76 21.30
C LEU A 257 -4.89 -3.53 21.94
N TRP A 258 -5.26 -2.58 21.09
CA TRP A 258 -5.85 -1.31 21.50
C TRP A 258 -6.71 -0.70 20.38
N ARG A 259 -7.60 0.21 20.78
CA ARG A 259 -8.35 1.10 19.88
C ARG A 259 -8.43 2.52 20.42
N ALA A 260 -8.44 3.48 19.49
CA ALA A 260 -8.67 4.89 19.77
C ALA A 260 -9.82 5.39 18.87
N TYR A 261 -10.91 5.81 19.45
CA TYR A 261 -12.00 6.47 18.75
C TYR A 261 -11.68 7.96 18.52
N GLY A 262 -12.54 8.66 17.81
CA GLY A 262 -12.42 10.10 17.58
C GLY A 262 -12.34 10.51 16.13
N LEU A 263 -12.34 9.54 15.17
CA LEU A 263 -12.39 9.85 13.75
C LEU A 263 -13.78 10.29 13.27
N ASN A 264 -14.81 10.14 14.09
CA ASN A 264 -16.19 10.55 13.78
C ASN A 264 -16.93 11.05 15.03
N PRO A 265 -16.47 12.13 15.67
CA PRO A 265 -17.07 12.61 16.93
C PRO A 265 -18.50 13.11 16.78
N GLN A 266 -18.95 13.41 15.56
CA GLN A 266 -20.29 13.87 15.25
C GLN A 266 -21.23 12.74 14.83
N ASN A 267 -20.77 11.50 14.83
CA ASN A 267 -21.52 10.31 14.42
C ASN A 267 -22.16 10.44 13.02
N ILE A 268 -21.40 10.94 12.06
CA ILE A 268 -21.85 11.11 10.69
C ILE A 268 -21.92 9.73 10.02
N GLN A 269 -23.11 9.32 9.57
CA GLN A 269 -23.37 7.99 9.00
C GLN A 269 -22.64 7.73 7.67
N PHE A 270 -22.24 8.77 6.95
CA PHE A 270 -21.52 8.67 5.68
C PHE A 270 -20.03 9.06 5.81
N ASN A 271 -19.45 8.80 6.97
CA ASN A 271 -18.05 9.13 7.30
C ASN A 271 -17.10 7.96 6.99
N ARG A 272 -16.97 7.59 5.72
CA ARG A 272 -15.98 6.60 5.30
C ARG A 272 -14.55 7.10 5.48
N ILE A 273 -13.59 6.19 5.61
CA ILE A 273 -12.17 6.50 5.70
C ILE A 273 -11.45 6.06 4.41
N VAL A 274 -10.76 7.00 3.76
CA VAL A 274 -10.04 6.75 2.50
C VAL A 274 -8.53 6.89 2.70
N ASN A 275 -8.08 7.93 3.42
CA ASN A 275 -6.68 8.10 3.72
C ASN A 275 -6.18 7.00 4.67
N SER A 276 -5.04 6.40 4.34
CA SER A 276 -4.44 5.34 5.15
C SER A 276 -3.75 5.89 6.40
N PRO A 277 -3.69 5.14 7.49
CA PRO A 277 -2.91 5.53 8.65
C PRO A 277 -1.41 5.56 8.30
N ILE A 278 -0.69 6.47 8.94
CA ILE A 278 0.78 6.56 8.88
C ILE A 278 1.31 6.33 10.28
N ALA A 279 2.33 5.48 10.41
CA ALA A 279 3.05 5.29 11.66
C ALA A 279 4.48 5.85 11.53
N PHE A 280 4.86 6.74 12.41
CA PHE A 280 6.19 7.35 12.44
C PHE A 280 6.55 7.80 13.85
N ASP A 281 7.75 7.43 14.30
CA ASP A 281 8.35 7.85 15.59
C ASP A 281 7.40 7.75 16.79
N GLY A 282 6.75 6.58 16.93
CA GLY A 282 5.83 6.30 18.04
C GLY A 282 4.47 7.02 17.95
N LEU A 283 4.17 7.68 16.84
CA LEU A 283 2.87 8.28 16.56
C LEU A 283 2.19 7.59 15.38
N ILE A 284 0.87 7.50 15.45
CA ILE A 284 -0.01 7.10 14.36
C ILE A 284 -0.83 8.31 13.95
N TYR A 285 -0.78 8.67 12.68
CA TYR A 285 -1.57 9.74 12.11
C TYR A 285 -2.71 9.14 11.28
N ALA A 286 -3.93 9.54 11.56
CA ALA A 286 -5.13 9.06 10.88
C ALA A 286 -6.17 10.16 10.76
N GLY A 287 -6.99 10.07 9.74
CA GLY A 287 -8.06 11.02 9.47
C GLY A 287 -9.29 10.38 8.88
N SER A 288 -10.35 11.15 8.75
CA SER A 288 -11.60 10.73 8.14
C SER A 288 -12.19 11.84 7.29
N ARG A 289 -13.17 11.49 6.47
CA ARG A 289 -13.92 12.46 5.67
C ARG A 289 -14.61 13.55 6.51
N GLY A 290 -15.13 13.17 7.67
CA GLY A 290 -15.90 14.05 8.52
C GLY A 290 -15.08 14.90 9.49
N ASN A 291 -13.75 14.75 9.46
CA ASN A 291 -12.84 15.32 10.45
C ASN A 291 -13.08 14.77 11.89
N PRO A 292 -12.11 14.80 12.78
CA PRO A 292 -10.80 15.41 12.64
C PRO A 292 -9.73 14.50 12.00
N TYR A 293 -8.58 15.07 11.70
CA TYR A 293 -7.31 14.36 11.59
C TYR A 293 -6.68 14.29 12.98
N MET A 294 -6.12 13.14 13.37
CA MET A 294 -5.58 12.98 14.72
C MET A 294 -4.24 12.24 14.74
N ALA A 295 -3.47 12.51 15.78
CA ALA A 295 -2.28 11.73 16.13
C ALA A 295 -2.55 10.93 17.39
N VAL A 296 -2.25 9.63 17.34
CA VAL A 296 -2.38 8.68 18.46
C VAL A 296 -0.98 8.22 18.87
N LYS A 297 -0.66 8.27 20.16
CA LYS A 297 0.59 7.74 20.69
C LYS A 297 0.59 6.23 20.64
N ALA A 298 1.74 5.64 20.28
CA ALA A 298 1.96 4.20 20.32
C ALA A 298 1.81 3.64 21.74
N GLY A 299 1.41 2.38 21.82
CA GLY A 299 1.27 1.65 23.08
C GLY A 299 -0.14 1.70 23.65
N GLY A 300 -0.28 1.23 24.90
CA GLY A 300 -1.56 1.10 25.58
C GLY A 300 -2.21 -0.27 25.38
N SER A 301 -3.41 -0.44 25.91
CA SER A 301 -4.21 -1.67 25.84
C SER A 301 -5.70 -1.34 26.00
N GLY A 302 -6.55 -2.02 25.23
CA GLY A 302 -8.00 -1.76 25.23
C GLY A 302 -8.36 -0.42 24.63
N ASP A 303 -9.37 0.26 25.18
CA ASP A 303 -9.76 1.61 24.72
C ASP A 303 -8.80 2.68 25.26
N ILE A 304 -8.00 3.25 24.36
CA ILE A 304 -6.99 4.27 24.68
C ILE A 304 -7.43 5.70 24.27
N THR A 305 -8.67 5.88 23.90
CA THR A 305 -9.20 7.16 23.38
C THR A 305 -8.86 8.34 24.28
N ASN A 306 -9.09 8.20 25.60
CA ASN A 306 -8.89 9.30 26.55
C ASN A 306 -7.44 9.49 27.01
N THR A 307 -6.51 8.59 26.63
CA THR A 307 -5.15 8.58 27.19
C THR A 307 -4.05 8.77 26.15
N HIS A 308 -4.30 8.40 24.88
CA HIS A 308 -3.26 8.34 23.86
C HIS A 308 -3.48 9.26 22.65
N ILE A 309 -4.59 9.98 22.55
CA ILE A 309 -4.71 11.03 21.53
C ILE A 309 -3.77 12.18 21.90
N ALA A 310 -2.71 12.37 21.09
CA ALA A 310 -1.73 13.42 21.30
C ALA A 310 -2.28 14.80 20.92
N TRP A 311 -2.98 14.87 19.79
CA TRP A 311 -3.63 16.06 19.26
C TRP A 311 -4.66 15.70 18.19
N THR A 312 -5.52 16.66 17.90
CA THR A 312 -6.48 16.63 16.80
C THR A 312 -6.35 17.88 15.94
N PHE A 313 -6.65 17.76 14.64
CA PHE A 313 -6.64 18.86 13.69
C PHE A 313 -7.92 18.83 12.86
N ALA A 314 -8.65 19.93 12.83
CA ALA A 314 -10.01 19.97 12.28
C ALA A 314 -10.11 19.86 10.75
N ASN A 315 -9.04 20.12 10.01
CA ASN A 315 -9.07 20.28 8.55
C ASN A 315 -8.21 19.24 7.80
N GLY A 316 -8.26 17.98 8.22
CA GLY A 316 -7.53 16.91 7.55
C GLY A 316 -8.09 16.60 6.14
N PRO A 317 -7.29 15.91 5.28
CA PRO A 317 -7.72 15.52 3.93
C PRO A 317 -8.77 14.40 3.98
N ASP A 318 -9.74 14.46 3.06
CA ASP A 318 -10.73 13.36 2.88
C ASP A 318 -10.06 12.11 2.28
N VAL A 319 -9.28 12.26 1.20
CA VAL A 319 -8.79 11.15 0.39
C VAL A 319 -7.27 10.98 0.42
N PRO A 320 -6.46 12.03 0.19
CA PRO A 320 -5.02 11.87 0.12
C PRO A 320 -4.44 11.37 1.45
N THR A 321 -3.57 10.37 1.35
CA THR A 321 -2.79 9.91 2.50
C THR A 321 -1.59 10.83 2.69
N PRO A 322 -1.42 11.45 3.87
CA PRO A 322 -0.30 12.34 4.14
C PRO A 322 1.07 11.65 4.09
N VAL A 323 2.11 12.46 4.07
CA VAL A 323 3.50 12.00 4.26
C VAL A 323 4.17 12.82 5.35
N THR A 324 5.21 12.27 5.98
CA THR A 324 6.00 12.98 6.99
C THR A 324 7.48 12.76 6.72
N ASP A 325 8.26 13.83 6.84
CA ASP A 325 9.72 13.82 6.84
C ASP A 325 10.32 13.68 8.24
N GLY A 326 9.45 13.43 9.24
CA GLY A 326 9.83 13.33 10.66
C GLY A 326 9.77 14.65 11.43
N LYS A 327 9.69 15.77 10.73
CA LYS A 327 9.56 17.11 11.33
C LYS A 327 8.18 17.72 11.05
N TYR A 328 7.70 17.55 9.84
CA TYR A 328 6.41 18.06 9.38
C TYR A 328 5.52 16.93 8.87
N LEU A 329 4.22 17.11 9.02
CA LEU A 329 3.20 16.31 8.38
C LEU A 329 2.61 17.12 7.21
N TYR A 330 2.75 16.59 6.00
CA TYR A 330 2.27 17.24 4.77
C TYR A 330 0.88 16.70 4.43
N LEU A 331 -0.10 17.59 4.42
CA LEU A 331 -1.50 17.33 4.09
C LEU A 331 -1.85 18.03 2.77
N VAL A 332 -2.56 17.33 1.85
CA VAL A 332 -2.96 17.86 0.54
C VAL A 332 -4.48 17.87 0.40
#